data_069bc48f8d9efbda9b400136f63c1bc4
#
_entry.id   069bc48f8d9efbda9b400136f63c1bc4
#
_cell.length_a   1.000
_cell.length_b   1.000
_cell.length_c   1.000
_cell.angle_alpha   90.00
_cell.angle_beta   90.00
_cell.angle_gamma   90.00
#
_symmetry.space_group_name_H-M   'P 1'
#
loop_
_entity.id
_entity.type
_entity.pdbx_description
1 polymer ?
#
loop_
_entity_poly.entity_id
_entity_poly.type
_entity_poly.pdbx_seq_one_letter_code
_entity_poly.pdbx_strand_id
1 'polypeptide(L)'
;MNLEGMSVYEFDQASRKLTKEFKFTPTKGMGWDYNKSRPISSFQEKPVEACFSHKDEILWVSLHNADGIVPIWVNDFSKNTGAVDAEQKTKPVTVVYPGSAKKDSFRVPLIETGKTPKVIAVTGDSKHLLVSNWHSRNTSVLELDKEVYPFGKVISTVKVSAIPRGVVVDNENKKSYIAIMGGASLHVVDNNTWQTDTILNVWSSPRHVVMDTSGHIFVSYNSLGTIACLDAATGKSLFTAKTHSQPRTIMLSKNHKFLFVTCYSSDYVDVYKINEDNFEKVTSLPCGGHPVGVDIYEDDDKLEAWVCSYSNGKINIYTFKKKR
;
A
#
# COMPACT_ATOMS: atom_id res chain seq x y z
N MET A 1 -6.53 -3.44 -7.23
CA MET A 1 -5.70 -3.11 -8.40
C MET A 1 -5.37 -4.37 -9.18
N ASN A 2 -5.29 -4.28 -10.50
CA ASN A 2 -4.90 -5.38 -11.39
C ASN A 2 -3.62 -4.98 -12.13
N LEU A 3 -2.49 -5.52 -11.68
CA LEU A 3 -1.17 -5.18 -12.20
C LEU A 3 -1.02 -5.56 -13.68
N GLU A 4 -1.42 -6.77 -14.07
CA GLU A 4 -1.29 -7.24 -15.46
C GLU A 4 -2.36 -6.63 -16.38
N GLY A 5 -3.56 -6.34 -15.87
CA GLY A 5 -4.60 -5.63 -16.60
C GLY A 5 -4.42 -4.12 -16.64
N MET A 6 -3.42 -3.57 -15.93
CA MET A 6 -3.14 -2.13 -15.84
C MET A 6 -4.37 -1.32 -15.43
N SER A 7 -5.10 -1.84 -14.44
CA SER A 7 -6.37 -1.26 -14.02
C SER A 7 -6.49 -1.12 -12.51
N VAL A 8 -7.25 -0.12 -12.08
CA VAL A 8 -7.77 0.03 -10.73
C VAL A 8 -9.27 -0.15 -10.78
N TYR A 9 -9.81 -0.94 -9.86
CA TYR A 9 -11.24 -1.25 -9.78
C TYR A 9 -11.88 -0.58 -8.58
N GLU A 10 -13.05 0.00 -8.81
CA GLU A 10 -13.93 0.52 -7.77
C GLU A 10 -15.13 -0.43 -7.61
N PHE A 11 -15.40 -0.82 -6.38
CA PHE A 11 -16.54 -1.66 -6.04
C PHE A 11 -17.48 -0.90 -5.11
N ASP A 12 -18.77 -1.06 -5.32
CA ASP A 12 -19.76 -0.72 -4.30
C ASP A 12 -19.67 -1.73 -3.15
N GLN A 13 -19.40 -1.25 -1.95
CA GLN A 13 -19.15 -2.10 -0.79
C GLN A 13 -20.39 -2.91 -0.39
N ALA A 14 -21.60 -2.33 -0.46
CA ALA A 14 -22.82 -2.98 -0.03
C ALA A 14 -23.26 -4.10 -1.00
N SER A 15 -23.30 -3.81 -2.29
CA SER A 15 -23.67 -4.77 -3.33
C SER A 15 -22.53 -5.66 -3.80
N ARG A 16 -21.27 -5.29 -3.47
CA ARG A 16 -20.02 -5.95 -3.92
C ARG A 16 -19.88 -5.99 -5.44
N LYS A 17 -20.56 -5.11 -6.15
CA LYS A 17 -20.50 -5.01 -7.61
C LYS A 17 -19.41 -4.04 -8.03
N LEU A 18 -18.72 -4.38 -9.11
CA LEU A 18 -17.81 -3.48 -9.80
C LEU A 18 -18.60 -2.29 -10.36
N THR A 19 -18.23 -1.08 -9.99
CA THR A 19 -18.86 0.17 -10.43
C THR A 19 -18.07 0.88 -11.49
N LYS A 20 -16.73 0.88 -11.37
CA LYS A 20 -15.82 1.50 -12.34
C LYS A 20 -14.53 0.70 -12.50
N GLU A 21 -13.99 0.71 -13.71
CA GLU A 21 -12.64 0.28 -13.99
C GLU A 21 -11.86 1.48 -14.54
N PHE A 22 -10.84 1.92 -13.83
CA PHE A 22 -9.87 2.93 -14.28
C PHE A 22 -8.75 2.19 -15.01
N LYS A 23 -8.75 2.23 -16.32
CA LYS A 23 -7.83 1.50 -17.18
C LYS A 23 -6.78 2.43 -17.75
N PHE A 24 -5.52 2.16 -17.45
CA PHE A 24 -4.39 2.87 -18.04
C PHE A 24 -4.14 2.41 -19.47
N THR A 25 -3.80 3.34 -20.36
CA THR A 25 -3.37 2.99 -21.72
C THR A 25 -1.93 2.44 -21.67
N PRO A 26 -1.69 1.22 -22.18
CA PRO A 26 -0.37 0.59 -22.10
C PRO A 26 0.69 1.36 -22.88
N THR A 27 1.81 1.65 -22.25
CA THR A 27 3.02 2.20 -22.88
C THR A 27 4.18 1.21 -22.69
N LYS A 28 4.90 0.89 -23.77
CA LYS A 28 6.07 0.00 -23.69
C LYS A 28 7.09 0.55 -22.70
N GLY A 29 7.67 -0.34 -21.91
CA GLY A 29 8.66 -0.01 -20.89
C GLY A 29 9.45 -1.23 -20.46
N MET A 30 10.22 -1.04 -19.40
CA MET A 30 11.01 -2.11 -18.79
C MET A 30 10.38 -2.51 -17.47
N GLY A 31 10.33 -3.78 -17.21
CA GLY A 31 10.01 -4.39 -15.92
C GLY A 31 11.17 -5.18 -15.37
N TRP A 32 10.94 -5.92 -14.31
CA TRP A 32 11.93 -6.75 -13.65
C TRP A 32 11.44 -8.18 -13.48
N ASP A 33 12.20 -9.16 -13.97
CA ASP A 33 11.99 -10.59 -13.71
C ASP A 33 12.67 -10.95 -12.38
N TYR A 34 11.87 -11.09 -11.33
CA TYR A 34 12.37 -11.37 -9.98
C TYR A 34 12.98 -12.77 -9.85
N ASN A 35 12.58 -13.73 -10.68
CA ASN A 35 13.13 -15.08 -10.66
C ASN A 35 14.53 -15.14 -11.29
N LYS A 36 14.72 -14.37 -12.36
CA LYS A 36 15.97 -14.33 -13.12
C LYS A 36 16.83 -13.13 -12.78
N SER A 37 16.37 -12.25 -11.88
CA SER A 37 17.07 -11.03 -11.45
C SER A 37 17.58 -10.18 -12.61
N ARG A 38 16.74 -9.97 -13.64
CA ARG A 38 17.10 -9.21 -14.85
C ARG A 38 15.94 -8.35 -15.36
N PRO A 39 16.26 -7.26 -16.11
CA PRO A 39 15.24 -6.49 -16.81
C PRO A 39 14.52 -7.32 -17.87
N ILE A 40 13.23 -7.06 -18.08
CA ILE A 40 12.39 -7.64 -19.12
C ILE A 40 11.55 -6.57 -19.80
N SER A 41 11.19 -6.80 -21.08
CA SER A 41 10.19 -5.98 -21.75
C SER A 41 8.84 -6.07 -21.03
N SER A 42 8.20 -4.94 -20.81
CA SER A 42 6.95 -4.85 -20.07
C SER A 42 6.18 -3.59 -20.45
N PHE A 43 5.14 -3.25 -19.67
CA PHE A 43 4.42 -1.98 -19.75
C PHE A 43 4.71 -1.13 -18.51
N GLN A 44 4.64 0.19 -18.69
CA GLN A 44 4.92 1.15 -17.61
C GLN A 44 3.80 1.19 -16.57
N GLU A 45 2.55 1.09 -17.00
CA GLU A 45 1.34 1.38 -16.22
C GLU A 45 0.89 0.16 -15.40
N LYS A 46 1.76 -0.39 -14.56
CA LYS A 46 1.44 -1.51 -13.66
C LYS A 46 1.13 -1.01 -12.25
N PRO A 47 -0.16 -0.86 -11.85
CA PRO A 47 -0.54 -0.38 -10.53
C PRO A 47 -0.25 -1.44 -9.46
N VAL A 48 0.36 -1.02 -8.35
CA VAL A 48 0.76 -1.94 -7.26
C VAL A 48 0.08 -1.60 -5.94
N GLU A 49 0.15 -0.36 -5.50
CA GLU A 49 -0.43 0.11 -4.25
C GLU A 49 -1.23 1.37 -4.48
N ALA A 50 -2.21 1.63 -3.62
CA ALA A 50 -3.00 2.84 -3.65
C ALA A 50 -3.36 3.30 -2.24
N CYS A 51 -3.51 4.60 -2.05
CA CYS A 51 -4.09 5.20 -0.86
C CYS A 51 -4.89 6.44 -1.23
N PHE A 52 -5.82 6.80 -0.38
CA PHE A 52 -6.61 8.03 -0.52
C PHE A 52 -6.00 9.19 0.27
N SER A 53 -6.25 10.39 -0.20
CA SER A 53 -6.00 11.64 0.52
C SER A 53 -7.19 12.60 0.38
N HIS A 54 -7.16 13.70 1.14
CA HIS A 54 -8.15 14.78 1.05
C HIS A 54 -9.60 14.27 1.20
N LYS A 55 -9.86 13.47 2.25
CA LYS A 55 -11.18 12.89 2.53
C LYS A 55 -11.71 12.05 1.36
N ASP A 56 -10.85 11.19 0.83
CA ASP A 56 -11.13 10.26 -0.27
C ASP A 56 -11.44 10.90 -1.63
N GLU A 57 -11.09 12.18 -1.82
CA GLU A 57 -11.26 12.86 -3.12
C GLU A 57 -10.21 12.41 -4.15
N ILE A 58 -8.96 12.17 -3.70
CA ILE A 58 -7.84 11.83 -4.58
C ILE A 58 -7.31 10.44 -4.22
N LEU A 59 -7.32 9.54 -5.20
CA LEU A 59 -6.69 8.23 -5.13
C LEU A 59 -5.27 8.32 -5.71
N TRP A 60 -4.27 8.08 -4.89
CA TRP A 60 -2.87 7.95 -5.32
C TRP A 60 -2.57 6.52 -5.68
N VAL A 61 -1.94 6.31 -6.84
CA VAL A 61 -1.61 4.96 -7.35
C VAL A 61 -0.14 4.90 -7.72
N SER A 62 0.60 3.95 -7.14
CA SER A 62 1.98 3.67 -7.55
C SER A 62 2.00 2.84 -8.83
N LEU A 63 2.76 3.30 -9.84
CA LEU A 63 2.95 2.61 -11.11
C LEU A 63 4.35 1.99 -11.16
N HIS A 64 4.39 0.67 -10.96
CA HIS A 64 5.61 -0.12 -10.71
C HIS A 64 6.74 0.10 -11.71
N ASN A 65 6.42 0.15 -13.02
CA ASN A 65 7.40 0.26 -14.09
C ASN A 65 7.47 1.68 -14.69
N ALA A 66 6.66 2.62 -14.21
CA ALA A 66 6.69 4.01 -14.64
C ALA A 66 7.58 4.88 -13.74
N ASP A 67 8.18 4.27 -12.69
CA ASP A 67 9.07 4.94 -11.75
C ASP A 67 8.43 6.16 -11.06
N GLY A 68 7.11 6.11 -10.85
CA GLY A 68 6.34 7.21 -10.27
C GLY A 68 4.95 6.82 -9.78
N ILE A 69 4.24 7.83 -9.35
CA ILE A 69 2.86 7.72 -8.88
C ILE A 69 1.94 8.67 -9.64
N VAL A 70 0.66 8.38 -9.64
CA VAL A 70 -0.37 9.23 -10.26
C VAL A 70 -1.49 9.53 -9.28
N PRO A 71 -1.98 10.77 -9.19
CA PRO A 71 -3.23 11.14 -8.52
C PRO A 71 -4.41 10.96 -9.47
N ILE A 72 -5.52 10.45 -8.95
CA ILE A 72 -6.79 10.32 -9.69
C ILE A 72 -7.90 10.94 -8.85
N TRP A 73 -8.51 12.02 -9.33
CA TRP A 73 -9.77 12.51 -8.80
C TRP A 73 -10.89 11.53 -9.16
N VAL A 74 -11.41 10.81 -8.18
CA VAL A 74 -12.32 9.67 -8.43
C VAL A 74 -13.78 10.07 -8.56
N ASN A 75 -14.16 11.24 -8.03
CA ASN A 75 -15.53 11.73 -8.00
C ASN A 75 -15.78 12.87 -9.03
N ASP A 76 -14.74 13.58 -9.44
CA ASP A 76 -14.83 14.68 -10.44
C ASP A 76 -13.67 14.57 -11.42
N PHE A 77 -13.92 13.92 -12.55
CA PHE A 77 -12.88 13.65 -13.54
C PHE A 77 -12.39 14.91 -14.28
N SER A 78 -13.16 16.02 -14.25
CA SER A 78 -12.73 17.28 -14.86
C SER A 78 -11.49 17.85 -14.17
N LYS A 79 -11.30 17.55 -12.89
CA LYS A 79 -10.14 17.97 -12.09
C LYS A 79 -8.86 17.22 -12.42
N ASN A 80 -8.93 16.06 -13.10
CA ASN A 80 -7.73 15.30 -13.47
C ASN A 80 -6.84 16.03 -14.48
N THR A 81 -7.39 16.98 -15.23
CA THR A 81 -6.69 17.71 -16.28
C THR A 81 -6.42 19.14 -15.80
N GLY A 82 -5.16 19.48 -15.66
CA GLY A 82 -4.72 20.84 -15.33
C GLY A 82 -4.02 21.51 -16.52
N ALA A 83 -3.59 22.76 -16.35
CA ALA A 83 -2.68 23.42 -17.28
C ALA A 83 -1.37 22.62 -17.29
N VAL A 84 -1.14 21.85 -18.33
CA VAL A 84 0.03 20.98 -18.45
C VAL A 84 1.20 21.88 -18.85
N ASP A 85 2.19 21.99 -17.97
CA ASP A 85 3.53 22.37 -18.39
C ASP A 85 3.97 21.37 -19.47
N ALA A 86 4.56 21.84 -20.56
CA ALA A 86 4.98 20.99 -21.69
C ALA A 86 5.92 19.85 -21.24
N GLU A 87 6.58 19.99 -20.11
CA GLU A 87 7.49 19.00 -19.54
C GLU A 87 6.79 17.98 -18.61
N GLN A 88 5.54 18.24 -18.18
CA GLN A 88 4.84 17.35 -17.26
C GLN A 88 4.42 16.04 -17.95
N LYS A 89 5.02 14.94 -17.56
CA LYS A 89 4.63 13.61 -18.01
C LYS A 89 3.21 13.27 -17.52
N THR A 90 2.43 12.65 -18.39
CA THR A 90 1.05 12.27 -18.05
C THR A 90 0.75 10.83 -18.50
N LYS A 91 -0.25 10.21 -17.87
CA LYS A 91 -0.76 8.88 -18.22
C LYS A 91 -2.24 8.96 -18.63
N PRO A 92 -2.61 8.44 -19.81
CA PRO A 92 -4.01 8.37 -20.21
C PRO A 92 -4.75 7.29 -19.41
N VAL A 93 -5.94 7.65 -18.94
CA VAL A 93 -6.85 6.77 -18.19
C VAL A 93 -8.21 6.79 -18.88
N THR A 94 -8.79 5.60 -19.08
CA THR A 94 -10.18 5.42 -19.52
C THR A 94 -10.96 4.79 -18.39
N VAL A 95 -12.08 5.39 -18.00
CA VAL A 95 -13.03 4.84 -17.05
C VAL A 95 -14.10 4.06 -17.80
N VAL A 96 -14.23 2.79 -17.46
CA VAL A 96 -15.23 1.89 -18.03
C VAL A 96 -16.27 1.60 -16.94
N TYR A 97 -17.55 1.68 -17.30
CA TYR A 97 -18.68 1.39 -16.44
C TYR A 97 -19.27 0.02 -16.83
N PRO A 98 -19.19 -1.01 -15.98
CA PRO A 98 -19.72 -2.34 -16.31
C PRO A 98 -21.19 -2.30 -16.69
N GLY A 99 -21.54 -2.96 -17.81
CA GLY A 99 -22.91 -2.96 -18.31
C GLY A 99 -23.38 -1.68 -19.02
N SER A 100 -22.48 -0.72 -19.26
CA SER A 100 -22.77 0.53 -19.96
C SER A 100 -21.83 0.75 -21.15
N ALA A 101 -22.33 1.39 -22.21
CA ALA A 101 -21.49 1.86 -23.29
C ALA A 101 -20.75 3.18 -22.97
N LYS A 102 -21.10 3.82 -21.84
CA LYS A 102 -20.47 5.06 -21.37
C LYS A 102 -18.99 4.81 -21.05
N LYS A 103 -18.14 5.75 -21.45
CA LYS A 103 -16.74 5.81 -21.06
C LYS A 103 -16.37 7.27 -20.81
N ASP A 104 -15.53 7.49 -19.81
CA ASP A 104 -14.87 8.79 -19.62
C ASP A 104 -13.37 8.59 -19.87
N SER A 105 -12.69 9.62 -20.34
CA SER A 105 -11.26 9.57 -20.60
C SER A 105 -10.61 10.89 -20.19
N PHE A 106 -9.48 10.78 -19.52
CA PHE A 106 -8.69 11.92 -19.06
C PHE A 106 -7.19 11.55 -18.99
N ARG A 107 -6.36 12.52 -18.69
CA ARG A 107 -4.94 12.28 -18.41
C ARG A 107 -4.63 12.69 -16.99
N VAL A 108 -3.84 11.88 -16.30
CA VAL A 108 -3.35 12.17 -14.96
C VAL A 108 -1.86 12.48 -15.00
N PRO A 109 -1.35 13.39 -14.17
CA PRO A 109 0.08 13.65 -14.11
C PRO A 109 0.82 12.44 -13.55
N LEU A 110 1.99 12.14 -14.11
CA LEU A 110 2.94 11.19 -13.54
C LEU A 110 3.97 11.98 -12.73
N ILE A 111 4.00 11.76 -11.43
CA ILE A 111 5.00 12.33 -10.54
C ILE A 111 6.11 11.30 -10.35
N GLU A 112 7.29 11.57 -10.88
CA GLU A 112 8.45 10.69 -10.76
C GLU A 112 8.95 10.69 -9.32
N THR A 113 9.13 9.49 -8.74
CA THR A 113 9.59 9.31 -7.36
C THR A 113 10.91 8.59 -7.28
N GLY A 114 11.00 7.43 -7.91
CA GLY A 114 12.18 6.59 -7.95
C GLY A 114 11.83 5.24 -8.55
N LYS A 115 12.85 4.43 -8.80
CA LYS A 115 12.67 3.13 -9.50
C LYS A 115 11.84 2.16 -8.67
N THR A 116 10.79 1.65 -9.31
CA THR A 116 9.92 0.61 -8.77
C THR A 116 9.21 1.05 -7.49
N PRO A 117 8.34 2.07 -7.55
CA PRO A 117 7.54 2.48 -6.40
C PRO A 117 6.63 1.33 -5.96
N LYS A 118 6.48 1.18 -4.64
CA LYS A 118 5.68 0.13 -3.99
C LYS A 118 4.69 0.76 -3.03
N VAL A 119 4.88 0.57 -1.73
CA VAL A 119 3.96 1.05 -0.71
C VAL A 119 3.98 2.58 -0.67
N ILE A 120 2.79 3.14 -0.55
CA ILE A 120 2.55 4.55 -0.37
C ILE A 120 1.76 4.76 0.92
N ALA A 121 2.11 5.81 1.65
CA ALA A 121 1.44 6.19 2.89
C ALA A 121 1.24 7.70 2.95
N VAL A 122 0.03 8.14 3.32
CA VAL A 122 -0.33 9.55 3.44
C VAL A 122 -0.34 9.97 4.91
N THR A 123 0.06 11.21 5.19
CA THR A 123 -0.11 11.81 6.52
C THR A 123 -1.58 12.08 6.81
N GLY A 124 -1.98 12.03 8.07
CA GLY A 124 -3.39 12.18 8.48
C GLY A 124 -4.02 13.52 8.09
N ASP A 125 -3.20 14.56 7.93
CA ASP A 125 -3.63 15.88 7.45
C ASP A 125 -3.68 15.98 5.92
N SER A 126 -3.35 14.92 5.21
CA SER A 126 -3.26 14.84 3.74
C SER A 126 -2.28 15.85 3.10
N LYS A 127 -1.29 16.36 3.86
CA LYS A 127 -0.30 17.31 3.33
C LYS A 127 0.92 16.63 2.73
N HIS A 128 1.22 15.40 3.15
CA HIS A 128 2.39 14.69 2.64
C HIS A 128 2.07 13.23 2.32
N LEU A 129 2.87 12.68 1.42
CA LEU A 129 2.79 11.30 1.00
C LEU A 129 4.20 10.72 0.85
N LEU A 130 4.41 9.54 1.42
CA LEU A 130 5.67 8.82 1.34
C LEU A 130 5.54 7.66 0.35
N VAL A 131 6.58 7.44 -0.46
CA VAL A 131 6.62 6.39 -1.49
C VAL A 131 7.90 5.59 -1.34
N SER A 132 7.78 4.30 -1.01
CA SER A 132 8.92 3.37 -1.00
C SER A 132 9.35 3.02 -2.43
N ASN A 133 10.58 3.32 -2.81
CA ASN A 133 11.13 3.01 -4.12
C ASN A 133 12.13 1.85 -4.01
N TRP A 134 11.68 0.66 -4.39
CA TRP A 134 12.41 -0.59 -4.19
C TRP A 134 13.83 -0.58 -4.77
N HIS A 135 13.96 -0.34 -6.10
CA HIS A 135 15.26 -0.41 -6.77
C HIS A 135 16.11 0.86 -6.60
N SER A 136 15.51 1.99 -6.23
CA SER A 136 16.26 3.19 -5.85
C SER A 136 16.80 3.15 -4.42
N ARG A 137 16.34 2.23 -3.58
CA ARG A 137 16.69 2.12 -2.15
C ARG A 137 16.52 3.45 -1.42
N ASN A 138 15.37 4.07 -1.64
CA ASN A 138 14.99 5.31 -0.98
C ASN A 138 13.48 5.39 -0.80
N THR A 139 13.04 6.38 -0.05
CA THR A 139 11.64 6.75 0.09
C THR A 139 11.50 8.21 -0.31
N SER A 140 10.68 8.48 -1.32
CA SER A 140 10.34 9.85 -1.71
C SER A 140 9.25 10.39 -0.82
N VAL A 141 9.37 11.68 -0.48
CA VAL A 141 8.35 12.42 0.25
C VAL A 141 7.79 13.49 -0.67
N LEU A 142 6.49 13.50 -0.84
CA LEU A 142 5.77 14.51 -1.60
C LEU A 142 5.03 15.46 -0.66
N GLU A 143 5.08 16.73 -0.97
CA GLU A 143 4.10 17.71 -0.49
C GLU A 143 2.87 17.63 -1.39
N LEU A 144 1.67 17.62 -0.80
CA LEU A 144 0.39 17.51 -1.51
C LEU A 144 -0.36 18.83 -1.45
N ASP A 145 -0.84 19.28 -2.61
CA ASP A 145 -1.73 20.43 -2.73
C ASP A 145 -2.82 20.13 -3.77
N LYS A 146 -4.04 19.88 -3.30
CA LYS A 146 -5.14 19.51 -4.19
C LYS A 146 -5.63 20.64 -5.11
N GLU A 147 -5.24 21.88 -4.84
CA GLU A 147 -5.64 23.05 -5.64
C GLU A 147 -4.60 23.35 -6.74
N VAL A 148 -3.39 22.80 -6.64
CA VAL A 148 -2.29 23.10 -7.56
C VAL A 148 -1.86 21.85 -8.32
N TYR A 149 -2.15 21.83 -9.64
CA TYR A 149 -1.68 20.74 -10.52
C TYR A 149 -0.13 20.71 -10.55
N PRO A 150 0.55 19.57 -10.45
CA PRO A 150 0.06 18.18 -10.54
C PRO A 150 -0.39 17.54 -9.21
N PHE A 151 -0.85 18.30 -8.25
CA PHE A 151 -1.42 17.91 -6.95
C PHE A 151 -0.40 17.38 -5.92
N GLY A 152 0.84 17.20 -6.33
CA GLY A 152 1.91 16.77 -5.47
C GLY A 152 3.28 17.03 -6.10
N LYS A 153 4.26 17.30 -5.23
CA LYS A 153 5.64 17.58 -5.62
C LYS A 153 6.61 16.86 -4.68
N VAL A 154 7.60 16.18 -5.24
CA VAL A 154 8.68 15.59 -4.42
C VAL A 154 9.50 16.71 -3.77
N ILE A 155 9.52 16.73 -2.45
CA ILE A 155 10.24 17.72 -1.64
C ILE A 155 11.47 17.14 -0.96
N SER A 156 11.50 15.81 -0.76
CA SER A 156 12.63 15.13 -0.10
C SER A 156 12.76 13.70 -0.60
N THR A 157 13.98 13.18 -0.47
CA THR A 157 14.30 11.78 -0.73
C THR A 157 15.11 11.21 0.41
N VAL A 158 14.50 10.35 1.20
CA VAL A 158 15.13 9.67 2.34
C VAL A 158 15.89 8.46 1.83
N LYS A 159 17.22 8.49 1.93
CA LYS A 159 18.06 7.32 1.63
C LYS A 159 17.91 6.27 2.72
N VAL A 160 17.82 5.01 2.33
CA VAL A 160 17.73 3.88 3.27
C VAL A 160 18.82 2.85 2.99
N SER A 161 19.13 2.02 4.01
CA SER A 161 20.27 1.11 3.97
C SER A 161 20.14 -0.01 2.93
N ALA A 162 18.90 -0.44 2.62
CA ALA A 162 18.63 -1.50 1.65
C ALA A 162 17.23 -1.31 1.04
N ILE A 163 16.59 -2.38 0.57
CA ILE A 163 15.30 -2.34 -0.12
C ILE A 163 14.17 -1.93 0.84
N PRO A 164 13.52 -0.75 0.68
CA PRO A 164 12.37 -0.35 1.47
C PRO A 164 11.11 -1.07 0.96
N ARG A 165 10.14 -1.31 1.88
CA ARG A 165 8.87 -1.91 1.49
C ARG A 165 7.67 -1.27 2.21
N GLY A 166 7.36 -1.69 3.43
CA GLY A 166 6.27 -1.14 4.23
C GLY A 166 6.60 0.26 4.73
N VAL A 167 5.58 1.11 4.78
CA VAL A 167 5.66 2.46 5.39
C VAL A 167 4.41 2.67 6.21
N VAL A 168 4.56 3.19 7.42
CA VAL A 168 3.46 3.66 8.25
C VAL A 168 3.78 5.02 8.83
N VAL A 169 2.77 5.87 8.96
CA VAL A 169 2.89 7.23 9.49
C VAL A 169 2.29 7.29 10.89
N ASP A 170 3.09 7.72 11.85
CA ASP A 170 2.67 8.12 13.19
C ASP A 170 2.37 9.62 13.17
N ASN A 171 1.08 9.95 13.08
CA ASN A 171 0.65 11.34 12.99
C ASN A 171 0.79 12.09 14.32
N GLU A 172 0.70 11.40 15.46
CA GLU A 172 0.78 12.00 16.79
C GLU A 172 2.21 12.44 17.09
N ASN A 173 3.18 11.55 16.85
CA ASN A 173 4.59 11.81 17.12
C ASN A 173 5.33 12.42 15.91
N LYS A 174 4.63 12.69 14.80
CA LYS A 174 5.20 13.23 13.56
C LYS A 174 6.41 12.43 13.09
N LYS A 175 6.27 11.10 13.06
CA LYS A 175 7.28 10.16 12.60
C LYS A 175 6.71 9.24 11.53
N SER A 176 7.59 8.72 10.69
CA SER A 176 7.24 7.67 9.74
C SER A 176 8.22 6.51 9.89
N TYR A 177 7.71 5.28 9.82
CA TYR A 177 8.51 4.07 9.96
C TYR A 177 8.56 3.34 8.63
N ILE A 178 9.77 3.09 8.12
CA ILE A 178 10.03 2.44 6.83
C ILE A 178 10.65 1.07 7.08
N ALA A 179 9.97 0.02 6.70
CA ALA A 179 10.48 -1.35 6.81
C ALA A 179 11.51 -1.63 5.71
N ILE A 180 12.71 -2.03 6.10
CA ILE A 180 13.81 -2.34 5.20
C ILE A 180 13.83 -3.85 4.92
N MET A 181 13.05 -4.27 3.92
CA MET A 181 12.87 -5.70 3.58
C MET A 181 14.18 -6.35 3.11
N GLY A 182 15.08 -5.60 2.50
CA GLY A 182 16.42 -6.09 2.14
C GLY A 182 17.43 -6.12 3.29
N GLY A 183 16.97 -5.91 4.53
CA GLY A 183 17.80 -5.80 5.72
C GLY A 183 17.11 -6.33 6.98
N ALA A 184 17.43 -5.73 8.11
CA ALA A 184 16.93 -6.08 9.44
C ALA A 184 16.68 -4.82 10.27
N SER A 185 16.00 -3.81 9.69
CA SER A 185 15.77 -2.53 10.36
C SER A 185 14.45 -1.88 9.96
N LEU A 186 13.98 -0.99 10.84
CA LEU A 186 13.03 0.06 10.51
C LEU A 186 13.78 1.40 10.55
N HIS A 187 13.70 2.18 9.48
CA HIS A 187 14.16 3.56 9.50
C HIS A 187 13.05 4.46 10.01
N VAL A 188 13.34 5.23 11.04
CA VAL A 188 12.43 6.21 11.62
C VAL A 188 12.76 7.56 11.01
N VAL A 189 11.79 8.19 10.38
CA VAL A 189 11.92 9.48 9.71
C VAL A 189 11.17 10.53 10.54
N ASP A 190 11.82 11.64 10.83
CA ASP A 190 11.17 12.82 11.40
C ASP A 190 10.36 13.54 10.31
N ASN A 191 9.04 13.66 10.48
CA ASN A 191 8.15 14.24 9.49
C ASN A 191 8.19 15.78 9.43
N ASN A 192 8.96 16.45 10.30
CA ASN A 192 9.20 17.89 10.19
C ASN A 192 10.42 18.18 9.29
N THR A 193 11.42 17.30 9.32
CA THR A 193 12.68 17.49 8.58
C THR A 193 12.83 16.57 7.38
N TRP A 194 12.04 15.50 7.32
CA TRP A 194 12.13 14.41 6.34
C TRP A 194 13.52 13.77 6.28
N GLN A 195 14.15 13.63 7.43
CA GLN A 195 15.44 12.95 7.57
C GLN A 195 15.30 11.73 8.48
N THR A 196 16.19 10.77 8.30
CA THR A 196 16.27 9.63 9.22
C THR A 196 16.73 10.11 10.59
N ASP A 197 15.86 9.97 11.57
CA ASP A 197 16.12 10.30 12.98
C ASP A 197 16.83 9.13 13.68
N THR A 198 16.30 7.92 13.50
CA THR A 198 16.78 6.72 14.19
C THR A 198 16.65 5.50 13.28
N ILE A 199 17.50 4.49 13.51
CA ILE A 199 17.39 3.18 12.87
C ILE A 199 17.15 2.14 13.96
N LEU A 200 15.97 1.53 13.98
CA LEU A 200 15.61 0.49 14.91
C LEU A 200 16.04 -0.87 14.34
N ASN A 201 16.84 -1.61 15.08
CA ASN A 201 17.20 -2.98 14.71
C ASN A 201 16.04 -3.92 15.01
N VAL A 202 15.63 -4.66 13.99
CA VAL A 202 14.55 -5.65 14.09
C VAL A 202 14.99 -6.96 13.43
N TRP A 203 14.10 -7.94 13.35
CA TRP A 203 14.45 -9.19 12.66
C TRP A 203 14.55 -8.99 11.13
N SER A 204 15.21 -9.94 10.46
CA SER A 204 15.48 -9.84 9.03
C SER A 204 14.19 -9.89 8.18
N SER A 205 14.23 -9.19 7.05
CA SER A 205 13.15 -9.13 6.07
C SER A 205 11.82 -8.57 6.59
N PRO A 206 11.79 -7.45 7.33
CA PRO A 206 10.53 -6.78 7.67
C PRO A 206 9.87 -6.32 6.36
N ARG A 207 8.62 -6.72 6.13
CA ARG A 207 7.98 -6.51 4.83
C ARG A 207 6.88 -5.47 4.85
N HIS A 208 5.94 -5.61 5.75
CA HIS A 208 4.82 -4.67 5.91
C HIS A 208 4.69 -4.26 7.37
N VAL A 209 4.27 -3.04 7.58
CA VAL A 209 4.11 -2.44 8.90
C VAL A 209 2.77 -1.74 8.99
N VAL A 210 2.11 -1.87 10.12
CA VAL A 210 0.95 -1.08 10.54
C VAL A 210 1.14 -0.68 11.99
N MET A 211 0.40 0.33 12.46
CA MET A 211 0.56 0.88 13.79
C MET A 211 -0.80 1.07 14.45
N ASP A 212 -0.88 0.84 15.75
CA ASP A 212 -2.04 1.23 16.56
C ASP A 212 -1.85 2.62 17.18
N THR A 213 -2.87 3.09 17.87
CA THR A 213 -2.86 4.38 18.58
C THR A 213 -2.12 4.35 19.91
N SER A 214 -1.65 3.17 20.36
CA SER A 214 -0.90 3.00 21.62
C SER A 214 0.62 3.02 21.42
N GLY A 215 1.09 3.27 20.18
CA GLY A 215 2.51 3.29 19.86
C GLY A 215 3.12 1.91 19.61
N HIS A 216 2.31 0.92 19.24
CA HIS A 216 2.80 -0.38 18.84
C HIS A 216 2.89 -0.46 17.31
N ILE A 217 4.00 -1.00 16.83
CA ILE A 217 4.20 -1.33 15.41
C ILE A 217 4.06 -2.83 15.23
N PHE A 218 3.15 -3.22 14.34
CA PHE A 218 3.01 -4.62 13.93
C PHE A 218 3.78 -4.83 12.63
N VAL A 219 4.60 -5.87 12.59
CA VAL A 219 5.51 -6.15 11.47
C VAL A 219 5.30 -7.57 10.96
N SER A 220 5.20 -7.75 9.65
CA SER A 220 5.31 -9.06 9.02
C SER A 220 6.74 -9.33 8.57
N TYR A 221 7.30 -10.48 8.94
CA TYR A 221 8.63 -10.94 8.55
C TYR A 221 8.51 -12.03 7.50
N ASN A 222 8.60 -11.65 6.23
CA ASN A 222 8.27 -12.49 5.10
C ASN A 222 9.06 -13.82 5.06
N SER A 223 10.38 -13.75 5.23
CA SER A 223 11.25 -14.94 5.19
C SER A 223 11.19 -15.80 6.45
N LEU A 224 10.71 -15.24 7.56
CA LEU A 224 10.68 -15.93 8.86
C LEU A 224 9.33 -16.61 9.16
N GLY A 225 8.29 -16.35 8.35
CA GLY A 225 6.94 -16.85 8.61
C GLY A 225 6.43 -16.40 9.99
N THR A 226 6.60 -15.11 10.31
CA THR A 226 6.35 -14.59 11.66
C THR A 226 5.79 -13.17 11.58
N ILE A 227 4.97 -12.83 12.56
CA ILE A 227 4.57 -11.46 12.88
C ILE A 227 5.10 -11.07 14.26
N ALA A 228 5.35 -9.78 14.45
CA ALA A 228 5.73 -9.24 15.76
C ALA A 228 4.96 -7.96 16.08
N CYS A 229 4.73 -7.73 17.36
CA CYS A 229 4.39 -6.44 17.94
C CYS A 229 5.66 -5.83 18.50
N LEU A 230 5.98 -4.61 18.11
CA LEU A 230 7.16 -3.88 18.55
C LEU A 230 6.74 -2.60 19.28
N ASP A 231 7.51 -2.23 20.26
CA ASP A 231 7.49 -0.87 20.82
C ASP A 231 8.07 0.12 19.78
N ALA A 232 7.31 1.13 19.42
CA ALA A 232 7.69 2.06 18.35
C ALA A 232 8.89 2.95 18.70
N ALA A 233 9.12 3.23 19.97
CA ALA A 233 10.22 4.08 20.41
C ALA A 233 11.57 3.36 20.37
N THR A 234 11.57 2.06 20.70
CA THR A 234 12.81 1.26 20.89
C THR A 234 13.04 0.20 19.83
N GLY A 235 11.99 -0.18 19.07
CA GLY A 235 12.04 -1.33 18.16
C GLY A 235 12.08 -2.69 18.86
N LYS A 236 11.98 -2.71 20.20
CA LYS A 236 11.98 -3.94 20.97
C LYS A 236 10.74 -4.79 20.65
N SER A 237 10.95 -6.06 20.36
CA SER A 237 9.85 -7.01 20.21
C SER A 237 9.18 -7.26 21.56
N LEU A 238 7.89 -6.98 21.64
CA LEU A 238 7.06 -7.22 22.81
C LEU A 238 6.56 -8.67 22.82
N PHE A 239 5.94 -9.08 21.72
CA PHE A 239 5.48 -10.45 21.50
C PHE A 239 5.43 -10.79 20.00
N THR A 240 5.31 -12.08 19.70
CA THR A 240 5.37 -12.61 18.33
C THR A 240 4.45 -13.78 18.15
N ALA A 241 4.12 -14.08 16.89
CA ALA A 241 3.44 -15.33 16.52
C ALA A 241 3.93 -15.89 15.19
N LYS A 242 3.89 -17.21 15.05
CA LYS A 242 4.12 -17.89 13.78
C LYS A 242 2.90 -17.77 12.89
N THR A 243 3.13 -17.51 11.61
CA THR A 243 2.12 -17.47 10.57
C THR A 243 2.27 -18.65 9.61
N HIS A 244 1.33 -18.80 8.70
CA HIS A 244 1.59 -19.55 7.48
C HIS A 244 2.71 -18.89 6.66
N SER A 245 3.21 -19.60 5.65
CA SER A 245 4.43 -19.24 4.91
C SER A 245 4.29 -17.93 4.15
N GLN A 246 5.36 -17.15 4.19
CA GLN A 246 5.53 -15.86 3.50
C GLN A 246 4.44 -14.83 3.83
N PRO A 247 4.33 -14.37 5.09
CA PRO A 247 3.44 -13.27 5.44
C PRO A 247 3.83 -12.02 4.66
N ARG A 248 2.83 -11.37 4.06
CA ARG A 248 3.00 -10.17 3.24
C ARG A 248 2.30 -8.97 3.86
N THR A 249 1.21 -8.54 3.27
CA THR A 249 0.44 -7.40 3.78
C THR A 249 -0.27 -7.80 5.05
N ILE A 250 -0.21 -6.93 6.03
CA ILE A 250 -0.95 -7.03 7.28
C ILE A 250 -1.85 -5.81 7.44
N MET A 251 -3.00 -5.98 8.08
CA MET A 251 -3.95 -4.90 8.33
C MET A 251 -4.63 -5.09 9.68
N LEU A 252 -4.75 -4.00 10.44
CA LEU A 252 -5.49 -3.97 11.69
C LEU A 252 -6.99 -3.78 11.44
N SER A 253 -7.84 -4.36 12.28
CA SER A 253 -9.23 -3.94 12.41
C SER A 253 -9.30 -2.49 12.91
N LYS A 254 -10.40 -1.77 12.65
CA LYS A 254 -10.56 -0.37 13.03
C LYS A 254 -10.40 -0.13 14.54
N ASN A 255 -10.82 -1.10 15.35
CA ASN A 255 -10.66 -1.07 16.80
C ASN A 255 -9.31 -1.62 17.32
N HIS A 256 -8.37 -1.94 16.43
CA HIS A 256 -7.04 -2.50 16.68
C HIS A 256 -7.01 -3.84 17.46
N LYS A 257 -8.16 -4.54 17.55
CA LYS A 257 -8.23 -5.82 18.30
C LYS A 257 -7.84 -7.03 17.46
N PHE A 258 -7.83 -6.90 16.14
CA PHE A 258 -7.50 -8.02 15.24
C PHE A 258 -6.47 -7.60 14.21
N LEU A 259 -5.56 -8.53 13.90
CA LEU A 259 -4.56 -8.40 12.83
C LEU A 259 -4.83 -9.47 11.76
N PHE A 260 -4.99 -9.05 10.54
CA PHE A 260 -5.13 -9.88 9.35
C PHE A 260 -3.82 -9.97 8.62
N VAL A 261 -3.39 -11.18 8.23
CA VAL A 261 -2.06 -11.44 7.67
C VAL A 261 -2.22 -12.28 6.40
N THR A 262 -1.89 -11.71 5.23
CA THR A 262 -1.86 -12.49 3.99
C THR A 262 -0.62 -13.37 3.95
N CYS A 263 -0.79 -14.68 3.75
CA CYS A 263 0.28 -15.68 3.70
C CYS A 263 0.43 -16.23 2.27
N TYR A 264 1.31 -15.60 1.50
CA TYR A 264 1.40 -15.73 0.05
C TYR A 264 1.59 -17.16 -0.44
N SER A 265 2.58 -17.87 0.09
CA SER A 265 2.93 -19.21 -0.40
C SER A 265 2.05 -20.32 0.15
N SER A 266 1.24 -20.02 1.14
CA SER A 266 0.35 -21.01 1.77
C SER A 266 -1.11 -20.87 1.34
N ASP A 267 -1.45 -19.82 0.58
CA ASP A 267 -2.82 -19.53 0.15
C ASP A 267 -3.82 -19.34 1.31
N TYR A 268 -3.37 -18.69 2.39
CA TYR A 268 -4.20 -18.39 3.56
C TYR A 268 -4.14 -16.89 3.94
N VAL A 269 -5.17 -16.48 4.64
CA VAL A 269 -5.15 -15.26 5.47
C VAL A 269 -5.30 -15.68 6.93
N ASP A 270 -4.25 -15.47 7.71
CA ASP A 270 -4.27 -15.71 9.15
C ASP A 270 -4.90 -14.53 9.87
N VAL A 271 -5.75 -14.80 10.85
CA VAL A 271 -6.41 -13.80 11.69
C VAL A 271 -6.00 -14.00 13.13
N TYR A 272 -5.45 -12.96 13.74
CA TYR A 272 -5.03 -12.94 15.13
C TYR A 272 -5.83 -11.93 15.92
N LYS A 273 -6.25 -12.31 17.12
CA LYS A 273 -6.67 -11.38 18.15
C LYS A 273 -5.41 -10.86 18.84
N ILE A 274 -5.37 -9.55 19.06
CA ILE A 274 -4.27 -8.88 19.75
C ILE A 274 -4.70 -8.75 21.21
N ASN A 275 -3.94 -9.37 22.11
CA ASN A 275 -4.05 -9.22 23.56
C ASN A 275 -2.89 -8.35 24.07
N GLU A 276 -2.84 -8.06 25.34
CA GLU A 276 -1.80 -7.18 25.95
C GLU A 276 -0.37 -7.68 25.73
N ASP A 277 -0.16 -9.00 25.75
CA ASP A 277 1.15 -9.63 25.73
C ASP A 277 1.32 -10.75 24.68
N ASN A 278 0.31 -11.00 23.85
CA ASN A 278 0.38 -12.06 22.84
C ASN A 278 -0.57 -11.86 21.66
N PHE A 279 -0.29 -12.63 20.60
CA PHE A 279 -1.22 -12.88 19.51
C PHE A 279 -1.92 -14.22 19.74
N GLU A 280 -3.24 -14.22 19.80
CA GLU A 280 -4.07 -15.41 19.78
C GLU A 280 -4.57 -15.68 18.36
N LYS A 281 -4.16 -16.80 17.76
CA LYS A 281 -4.63 -17.15 16.42
C LYS A 281 -6.09 -17.56 16.46
N VAL A 282 -6.96 -16.76 15.84
CA VAL A 282 -8.41 -16.99 15.82
C VAL A 282 -8.79 -17.97 14.73
N THR A 283 -8.25 -17.80 13.52
CA THR A 283 -8.57 -18.63 12.37
C THR A 283 -7.55 -18.44 11.25
N SER A 284 -7.59 -19.36 10.28
CA SER A 284 -6.89 -19.24 8.99
C SER A 284 -7.92 -19.40 7.89
N LEU A 285 -8.06 -18.39 7.05
CA LEU A 285 -9.05 -18.32 5.97
C LEU A 285 -8.41 -18.82 4.68
N PRO A 286 -8.88 -19.90 4.06
CA PRO A 286 -8.36 -20.34 2.77
C PRO A 286 -8.68 -19.30 1.70
N CYS A 287 -7.66 -18.83 0.97
CA CYS A 287 -7.79 -17.75 0.01
C CYS A 287 -7.56 -18.21 -1.43
N GLY A 288 -6.56 -19.04 -1.66
CA GLY A 288 -6.12 -19.47 -2.98
C GLY A 288 -5.52 -18.33 -3.84
N GLY A 289 -4.64 -18.69 -4.75
CA GLY A 289 -4.10 -17.76 -5.74
C GLY A 289 -3.13 -16.72 -5.22
N HIS A 290 -2.39 -17.03 -4.17
CA HIS A 290 -1.34 -16.20 -3.60
C HIS A 290 -1.83 -14.83 -3.11
N PRO A 291 -2.44 -14.75 -1.91
CA PRO A 291 -2.93 -13.49 -1.35
C PRO A 291 -1.80 -12.48 -1.14
N VAL A 292 -1.98 -11.24 -1.61
CA VAL A 292 -0.94 -10.21 -1.60
C VAL A 292 -1.34 -8.93 -0.89
N GLY A 293 -2.62 -8.62 -0.86
CA GLY A 293 -3.15 -7.41 -0.23
C GLY A 293 -4.41 -7.73 0.55
N VAL A 294 -4.59 -7.07 1.68
CA VAL A 294 -5.80 -7.12 2.50
C VAL A 294 -6.12 -5.71 2.97
N ASP A 295 -7.41 -5.39 2.94
CA ASP A 295 -7.94 -4.19 3.57
C ASP A 295 -9.23 -4.51 4.32
N ILE A 296 -9.57 -3.69 5.32
CA ILE A 296 -10.64 -3.96 6.26
C ILE A 296 -11.71 -2.89 6.17
N TYR A 297 -12.93 -3.31 5.87
CA TYR A 297 -14.13 -2.53 6.10
C TYR A 297 -14.76 -2.93 7.42
N GLU A 298 -15.10 -1.98 8.27
CA GLU A 298 -15.69 -2.25 9.58
C GLU A 298 -16.75 -1.20 9.92
N ASP A 299 -17.95 -1.65 10.24
CA ASP A 299 -19.07 -0.87 10.77
C ASP A 299 -19.56 -1.46 12.12
N ASP A 300 -20.71 -1.02 12.60
CA ASP A 300 -21.24 -1.45 13.90
C ASP A 300 -21.68 -2.92 13.91
N ASP A 301 -22.11 -3.47 12.78
CA ASP A 301 -22.69 -4.82 12.68
C ASP A 301 -21.70 -5.88 12.19
N LYS A 302 -20.68 -5.47 11.40
CA LYS A 302 -19.76 -6.41 10.73
C LYS A 302 -18.35 -5.86 10.56
N LEU A 303 -17.44 -6.81 10.33
CA LEU A 303 -16.11 -6.59 9.79
C LEU A 303 -15.97 -7.39 8.50
N GLU A 304 -15.46 -6.79 7.44
CA GLU A 304 -15.15 -7.48 6.19
C GLU A 304 -13.66 -7.35 5.87
N ALA A 305 -13.00 -8.47 5.59
CA ALA A 305 -11.66 -8.48 5.04
C ALA A 305 -11.72 -8.68 3.52
N TRP A 306 -11.23 -7.71 2.77
CA TRP A 306 -11.16 -7.72 1.32
C TRP A 306 -9.75 -8.09 0.90
N VAL A 307 -9.58 -9.25 0.28
CA VAL A 307 -8.28 -9.85 0.01
C VAL A 307 -8.05 -10.04 -1.47
N CYS A 308 -6.98 -9.43 -2.00
CA CYS A 308 -6.56 -9.58 -3.38
C CYS A 308 -5.67 -10.80 -3.57
N SER A 309 -5.99 -11.67 -4.53
CA SER A 309 -5.19 -12.83 -4.91
C SER A 309 -4.41 -12.56 -6.21
N TYR A 310 -3.11 -12.77 -6.16
CA TYR A 310 -2.17 -12.39 -7.24
C TYR A 310 -2.32 -13.21 -8.52
N SER A 311 -2.40 -14.55 -8.42
CA SER A 311 -2.30 -15.43 -9.59
C SER A 311 -3.63 -15.75 -10.26
N ASN A 312 -4.76 -15.54 -9.59
CA ASN A 312 -6.09 -15.86 -10.13
C ASN A 312 -6.99 -14.64 -10.37
N GLY A 313 -6.51 -13.43 -10.04
CA GLY A 313 -7.24 -12.18 -10.27
C GLY A 313 -8.54 -12.06 -9.47
N LYS A 314 -8.67 -12.75 -8.34
CA LYS A 314 -9.86 -12.72 -7.48
C LYS A 314 -9.70 -11.77 -6.32
N ILE A 315 -10.83 -11.23 -5.86
CA ILE A 315 -10.98 -10.57 -4.58
C ILE A 315 -11.88 -11.47 -3.73
N ASN A 316 -11.32 -11.97 -2.62
CA ASN A 316 -12.06 -12.76 -1.65
C ASN A 316 -12.54 -11.84 -0.53
N ILE A 317 -13.83 -11.96 -0.15
CA ILE A 317 -14.43 -11.14 0.90
C ILE A 317 -14.88 -12.05 2.02
N TYR A 318 -14.31 -11.88 3.20
CA TYR A 318 -14.67 -12.63 4.41
C TYR A 318 -15.42 -11.71 5.35
N THR A 319 -16.63 -12.10 5.73
CA THR A 319 -17.52 -11.31 6.60
C THR A 319 -17.61 -11.93 7.98
N PHE A 320 -17.31 -11.14 8.98
CA PHE A 320 -17.44 -11.49 10.40
C PHE A 320 -18.55 -10.62 11.01
N LYS A 321 -19.58 -11.28 11.57
CA LYS A 321 -20.64 -10.57 12.29
C LYS A 321 -20.17 -10.22 13.69
N LYS A 322 -20.40 -8.99 14.12
CA LYS A 322 -20.18 -8.59 15.51
C LYS A 322 -21.29 -9.18 16.37
N LYS A 323 -20.92 -9.76 17.50
CA LYS A 323 -21.93 -10.13 18.52
C LYS A 323 -22.40 -8.83 19.18
N ARG A 324 -23.70 -8.62 19.19
CA ARG A 324 -24.34 -7.58 19.98
C ARG A 324 -24.22 -7.89 21.45
#